data_a4f2771755da2d5c84184c47e20cc729
#
_entry.id   a4f2771755da2d5c84184c47e20cc729
#
_cell.length_a   1.000
_cell.length_b   1.000
_cell.length_c   1.000
_cell.angle_alpha   90.00
_cell.angle_beta   90.00
_cell.angle_gamma   90.00
#
_symmetry.space_group_name_H-M   'P 1'
#
loop_
_entity.id
_entity.type
_entity.pdbx_description
1 polymer ?
#
loop_
_entity_poly.entity_id
_entity_poly.type
_entity_poly.pdbx_seq_one_letter_code
_entity_poly.pdbx_strand_id
1 'polypeptide(L)'
;MQAIKTTELVKRYKNITAVDKLNLEIRQGELFSLLGVNGAGKTTTIKMLSCLTTSTDGDAVVGGYSITKQSEQVKRLIGVSPQETAIAPNLSVKENLELICGIHGFSKEKTQAKITKLSEKFGLDTVLQRKAGKLSGGWQRRVSIAMALISQPQILFLDEPTLGLDVIARHDLWETIRSLKGKITIILTTHYMEEAQALSDRIGIMKNGKLLAVGTVDELNEKAGTKDFEATFVSIVKEGVV
;
A
#
# COMPACT_ATOMS: atom_id res chain seq x y z
N MET A 1 19.10 5.06 0.71
CA MET A 1 19.06 3.69 0.18
C MET A 1 17.74 3.46 -0.54
N GLN A 2 17.70 2.58 -1.56
CA GLN A 2 16.48 2.18 -2.25
C GLN A 2 15.80 1.06 -1.47
N ALA A 3 14.48 1.19 -1.23
CA ALA A 3 13.67 0.14 -0.64
C ALA A 3 13.09 -0.79 -1.71
N ILE A 4 12.72 -0.20 -2.86
CA ILE A 4 12.18 -0.94 -4.01
C ILE A 4 12.81 -0.39 -5.29
N LYS A 5 13.19 -1.31 -6.19
CA LYS A 5 13.59 -1.01 -7.56
C LYS A 5 12.99 -2.04 -8.50
N THR A 6 12.24 -1.60 -9.51
CA THR A 6 11.75 -2.46 -10.58
C THR A 6 12.57 -2.26 -11.86
N THR A 7 12.75 -3.32 -12.62
CA THR A 7 13.47 -3.30 -13.88
C THR A 7 12.64 -4.02 -14.93
N GLU A 8 12.12 -3.26 -15.91
CA GLU A 8 11.29 -3.75 -17.01
C GLU A 8 10.18 -4.73 -16.55
N LEU A 9 9.54 -4.43 -15.38
CA LEU A 9 8.61 -5.34 -14.75
C LEU A 9 7.32 -5.43 -15.56
N VAL A 10 6.93 -6.65 -15.97
CA VAL A 10 5.77 -6.92 -16.82
C VAL A 10 4.84 -7.92 -16.18
N LYS A 11 3.52 -7.67 -16.33
CA LYS A 11 2.48 -8.66 -16.06
C LYS A 11 1.48 -8.74 -17.18
N ARG A 12 1.34 -9.95 -17.74
CA ARG A 12 0.30 -10.28 -18.75
C ARG A 12 -0.66 -11.31 -18.18
N TYR A 13 -1.93 -11.09 -18.41
CA TYR A 13 -3.01 -12.04 -18.15
C TYR A 13 -3.70 -12.36 -19.47
N LYS A 14 -3.46 -13.55 -20.02
CA LYS A 14 -3.94 -13.93 -21.36
C LYS A 14 -3.57 -12.84 -22.39
N ASN A 15 -4.56 -12.11 -22.90
CA ASN A 15 -4.37 -11.08 -23.94
C ASN A 15 -4.24 -9.66 -23.37
N ILE A 16 -4.23 -9.49 -22.04
CA ILE A 16 -4.18 -8.16 -21.39
C ILE A 16 -2.81 -7.97 -20.75
N THR A 17 -2.10 -6.92 -21.13
CA THR A 17 -0.90 -6.47 -20.42
C THR A 17 -1.33 -5.52 -19.30
N ALA A 18 -1.37 -6.03 -18.07
CA ALA A 18 -1.80 -5.29 -16.89
C ALA A 18 -0.72 -4.35 -16.34
N VAL A 19 0.56 -4.71 -16.53
CA VAL A 19 1.73 -3.87 -16.23
C VAL A 19 2.73 -4.05 -17.36
N ASP A 20 3.22 -2.95 -17.92
CA ASP A 20 4.06 -2.93 -19.11
C ASP A 20 5.38 -2.19 -18.81
N LYS A 21 6.46 -2.95 -18.69
CA LYS A 21 7.84 -2.48 -18.51
C LYS A 21 8.00 -1.40 -17.44
N LEU A 22 7.43 -1.67 -16.26
CA LEU A 22 7.47 -0.73 -15.14
C LEU A 22 8.91 -0.60 -14.62
N ASN A 23 9.45 0.63 -14.70
CA ASN A 23 10.70 1.03 -14.09
C ASN A 23 10.39 2.07 -13.00
N LEU A 24 10.61 1.69 -11.73
CA LEU A 24 10.25 2.51 -10.57
C LEU A 24 11.30 2.34 -9.46
N GLU A 25 11.67 3.44 -8.82
CA GLU A 25 12.53 3.44 -7.66
C GLU A 25 11.85 4.15 -6.48
N ILE A 26 11.76 3.46 -5.34
CA ILE A 26 11.20 3.98 -4.08
C ILE A 26 12.30 3.99 -3.03
N ARG A 27 12.44 5.12 -2.32
CA ARG A 27 13.45 5.30 -1.29
C ARG A 27 13.02 4.67 0.04
N GLN A 28 13.99 4.34 0.87
CA GLN A 28 13.71 3.82 2.20
C GLN A 28 13.06 4.91 3.09
N GLY A 29 11.99 4.54 3.81
CA GLY A 29 11.22 5.46 4.65
C GLY A 29 10.25 6.36 3.90
N GLU A 30 10.22 6.29 2.56
CA GLU A 30 9.33 7.08 1.72
C GLU A 30 7.88 6.58 1.80
N LEU A 31 6.91 7.50 1.81
CA LEU A 31 5.53 7.21 1.48
C LEU A 31 5.31 7.56 0.01
N PHE A 32 5.16 6.53 -0.80
CA PHE A 32 5.00 6.62 -2.25
C PHE A 32 3.59 6.20 -2.66
N SER A 33 2.91 7.02 -3.45
CA SER A 33 1.60 6.69 -4.01
C SER A 33 1.69 6.29 -5.48
N LEU A 34 1.04 5.19 -5.82
CA LEU A 34 0.67 4.87 -7.21
C LEU A 34 -0.75 5.40 -7.46
N LEU A 35 -0.85 6.50 -8.18
CA LEU A 35 -2.11 7.16 -8.55
C LEU A 35 -2.51 6.76 -9.97
N GLY A 36 -3.78 6.48 -10.19
CA GLY A 36 -4.30 6.20 -11.52
C GLY A 36 -5.75 5.73 -11.50
N VAL A 37 -6.40 5.78 -12.65
CA VAL A 37 -7.77 5.30 -12.80
C VAL A 37 -7.90 3.78 -12.55
N ASN A 38 -9.12 3.30 -12.41
CA ASN A 38 -9.37 1.86 -12.30
C ASN A 38 -8.85 1.13 -13.56
N GLY A 39 -8.18 -0.01 -13.34
CA GLY A 39 -7.52 -0.75 -14.43
C GLY A 39 -6.15 -0.22 -14.84
N ALA A 40 -5.60 0.82 -14.20
CA ALA A 40 -4.28 1.36 -14.54
C ALA A 40 -3.10 0.40 -14.25
N GLY A 41 -3.31 -0.70 -13.50
CA GLY A 41 -2.26 -1.67 -13.15
C GLY A 41 -1.76 -1.57 -11.70
N LYS A 42 -2.27 -0.66 -10.89
CA LYS A 42 -1.83 -0.38 -9.51
C LYS A 42 -1.84 -1.62 -8.61
N THR A 43 -3.00 -2.25 -8.42
CA THR A 43 -3.16 -3.48 -7.62
C THR A 43 -2.30 -4.62 -8.14
N THR A 44 -2.17 -4.76 -9.48
CA THR A 44 -1.30 -5.78 -10.09
C THR A 44 0.17 -5.51 -9.74
N THR A 45 0.61 -4.26 -9.75
CA THR A 45 1.95 -3.87 -9.33
C THR A 45 2.21 -4.25 -7.87
N ILE A 46 1.29 -3.90 -6.94
CA ILE A 46 1.40 -4.31 -5.53
C ILE A 46 1.47 -5.84 -5.41
N LYS A 47 0.60 -6.58 -6.12
CA LYS A 47 0.60 -8.05 -6.07
C LYS A 47 1.93 -8.65 -6.53
N MET A 48 2.60 -8.10 -7.53
CA MET A 48 3.94 -8.56 -7.94
C MET A 48 5.00 -8.21 -6.90
N LEU A 49 5.05 -6.95 -6.44
CA LEU A 49 6.03 -6.49 -5.45
C LEU A 49 5.91 -7.21 -4.10
N SER A 50 4.70 -7.62 -3.74
CA SER A 50 4.43 -8.40 -2.53
C SER A 50 4.52 -9.92 -2.72
N CYS A 51 4.94 -10.39 -3.89
CA CYS A 51 5.04 -11.82 -4.24
C CYS A 51 3.70 -12.59 -4.10
N LEU A 52 2.56 -11.90 -4.23
CA LEU A 52 1.22 -12.52 -4.32
C LEU A 52 0.91 -13.02 -5.73
N THR A 53 1.62 -12.52 -6.73
CA THR A 53 1.62 -13.03 -8.10
C THR A 53 3.02 -12.91 -8.70
N THR A 54 3.37 -13.82 -9.60
CA THR A 54 4.64 -13.77 -10.33
C THR A 54 4.59 -12.75 -11.46
N SER A 55 5.70 -12.08 -11.75
CA SER A 55 5.86 -11.30 -12.99
C SER A 55 5.86 -12.23 -14.22
N THR A 56 5.48 -11.69 -15.37
CA THR A 56 5.61 -12.39 -16.66
C THR A 56 7.00 -12.19 -17.24
N ASP A 57 7.59 -11.00 -17.01
CA ASP A 57 8.92 -10.62 -17.44
C ASP A 57 9.48 -9.53 -16.51
N GLY A 58 10.78 -9.27 -16.59
CA GLY A 58 11.45 -8.33 -15.69
C GLY A 58 11.55 -8.84 -14.26
N ASP A 59 12.08 -7.99 -13.38
CA ASP A 59 12.24 -8.32 -11.95
C ASP A 59 12.06 -7.05 -11.10
N ALA A 60 11.93 -7.24 -9.79
CA ALA A 60 12.03 -6.17 -8.82
C ALA A 60 12.86 -6.61 -7.61
N VAL A 61 13.61 -5.66 -7.07
CA VAL A 61 14.32 -5.82 -5.80
C VAL A 61 13.52 -5.10 -4.73
N VAL A 62 13.10 -5.82 -3.70
CA VAL A 62 12.31 -5.34 -2.56
C VAL A 62 13.07 -5.63 -1.28
N GLY A 63 13.47 -4.58 -0.54
CA GLY A 63 14.29 -4.74 0.67
C GLY A 63 15.62 -5.45 0.43
N GLY A 64 16.19 -5.33 -0.78
CA GLY A 64 17.43 -6.00 -1.17
C GLY A 64 17.27 -7.40 -1.77
N TYR A 65 16.04 -7.93 -1.90
CA TYR A 65 15.76 -9.28 -2.41
C TYR A 65 14.93 -9.25 -3.69
N SER A 66 15.28 -10.12 -4.66
CA SER A 66 14.53 -10.29 -5.90
C SER A 66 13.18 -10.96 -5.66
N ILE A 67 12.11 -10.40 -6.23
CA ILE A 67 10.75 -10.98 -6.13
C ILE A 67 10.62 -12.30 -6.87
N THR A 68 11.45 -12.54 -7.89
CA THR A 68 11.42 -13.76 -8.71
C THR A 68 12.28 -14.87 -8.13
N LYS A 69 13.43 -14.54 -7.51
CA LYS A 69 14.42 -15.51 -7.04
C LYS A 69 14.40 -15.72 -5.53
N GLN A 70 13.93 -14.73 -4.77
CA GLN A 70 14.05 -14.67 -3.30
C GLN A 70 12.72 -14.25 -2.64
N SER A 71 11.58 -14.74 -3.17
CA SER A 71 10.24 -14.34 -2.75
C SER A 71 9.97 -14.57 -1.26
N GLU A 72 10.53 -15.63 -0.66
CA GLU A 72 10.37 -15.90 0.76
C GLU A 72 11.07 -14.86 1.66
N GLN A 73 12.23 -14.37 1.24
CA GLN A 73 12.93 -13.28 1.93
C GLN A 73 12.12 -11.97 1.82
N VAL A 74 11.57 -11.68 0.63
CA VAL A 74 10.69 -10.51 0.44
C VAL A 74 9.49 -10.59 1.37
N LYS A 75 8.77 -11.72 1.41
CA LYS A 75 7.57 -11.90 2.25
C LYS A 75 7.83 -11.68 3.74
N ARG A 76 9.03 -11.96 4.23
CA ARG A 76 9.41 -11.72 5.63
C ARG A 76 9.60 -10.25 5.99
N LEU A 77 9.83 -9.39 5.00
CA LEU A 77 10.11 -7.96 5.19
C LEU A 77 8.90 -7.06 4.99
N ILE A 78 7.82 -7.61 4.42
CA ILE A 78 6.68 -6.82 3.98
C ILE A 78 5.43 -7.07 4.83
N GLY A 79 4.56 -6.06 4.89
CA GLY A 79 3.17 -6.18 5.30
C GLY A 79 2.26 -5.76 4.17
N VAL A 80 1.09 -6.38 4.04
CA VAL A 80 0.12 -6.07 2.99
C VAL A 80 -1.26 -5.89 3.61
N SER A 81 -1.88 -4.74 3.36
CA SER A 81 -3.32 -4.53 3.58
C SER A 81 -3.99 -4.43 2.21
N PRO A 82 -4.67 -5.50 1.77
CA PRO A 82 -5.28 -5.55 0.44
C PRO A 82 -6.54 -4.67 0.37
N GLN A 83 -7.03 -4.42 -0.85
CA GLN A 83 -8.23 -3.64 -1.11
C GLN A 83 -9.47 -4.23 -0.40
N GLU A 84 -9.69 -5.54 -0.50
CA GLU A 84 -10.64 -6.25 0.36
C GLU A 84 -9.95 -6.55 1.68
N THR A 85 -10.58 -6.14 2.78
CA THR A 85 -9.97 -6.33 4.11
C THR A 85 -9.80 -7.81 4.42
N ALA A 86 -8.56 -8.22 4.73
CA ALA A 86 -8.22 -9.61 5.05
C ALA A 86 -8.58 -9.99 6.50
N ILE A 87 -9.74 -9.55 6.98
CA ILE A 87 -10.22 -9.85 8.33
C ILE A 87 -11.08 -11.13 8.34
N ALA A 88 -11.01 -11.90 9.41
CA ALA A 88 -11.96 -12.98 9.68
C ALA A 88 -13.21 -12.38 10.36
N PRO A 89 -14.36 -12.26 9.67
CA PRO A 89 -15.48 -11.44 10.15
C PRO A 89 -16.17 -12.00 11.40
N ASN A 90 -16.05 -13.30 11.63
CA ASN A 90 -16.64 -13.99 12.79
C ASN A 90 -15.75 -13.94 14.04
N LEU A 91 -14.49 -13.60 13.89
CA LEU A 91 -13.56 -13.38 15.00
C LEU A 91 -13.67 -11.93 15.52
N SER A 92 -13.35 -11.74 16.81
CA SER A 92 -13.16 -10.40 17.38
C SER A 92 -11.92 -9.74 16.78
N VAL A 93 -11.78 -8.43 16.97
CA VAL A 93 -10.56 -7.69 16.58
C VAL A 93 -9.32 -8.32 17.24
N LYS A 94 -9.41 -8.61 18.54
CA LYS A 94 -8.33 -9.26 19.28
C LYS A 94 -7.94 -10.58 18.67
N GLU A 95 -8.91 -11.48 18.41
CA GLU A 95 -8.66 -12.78 17.81
C GLU A 95 -8.06 -12.70 16.40
N ASN A 96 -8.45 -11.70 15.58
CA ASN A 96 -7.83 -11.43 14.29
C ASN A 96 -6.32 -11.10 14.44
N LEU A 97 -5.98 -10.23 15.42
CA LEU A 97 -4.58 -9.89 15.69
C LEU A 97 -3.81 -11.10 16.27
N GLU A 98 -4.42 -11.88 17.18
CA GLU A 98 -3.83 -13.11 17.73
C GLU A 98 -3.57 -14.15 16.64
N LEU A 99 -4.50 -14.31 15.68
CA LEU A 99 -4.34 -15.21 14.54
C LEU A 99 -3.07 -14.89 13.74
N ILE A 100 -2.85 -13.62 13.39
CA ILE A 100 -1.64 -13.22 12.66
C ILE A 100 -0.39 -13.41 13.51
N CYS A 101 -0.45 -13.09 14.81
CA CYS A 101 0.66 -13.37 15.72
C CYS A 101 1.00 -14.87 15.76
N GLY A 102 -0.01 -15.74 15.79
CA GLY A 102 0.15 -17.20 15.75
C GLY A 102 0.81 -17.69 14.45
N ILE A 103 0.40 -17.15 13.29
CA ILE A 103 1.03 -17.46 11.99
C ILE A 103 2.52 -17.09 11.99
N HIS A 104 2.90 -16.01 12.68
CA HIS A 104 4.31 -15.60 12.83
C HIS A 104 5.05 -16.34 13.97
N GLY A 105 4.41 -17.24 14.70
CA GLY A 105 5.03 -18.03 15.77
C GLY A 105 5.43 -17.23 17.00
N PHE A 106 4.76 -16.10 17.30
CA PHE A 106 5.06 -15.30 18.48
C PHE A 106 4.58 -15.98 19.78
N SER A 107 5.36 -15.85 20.87
CA SER A 107 4.92 -16.29 22.20
C SER A 107 3.70 -15.48 22.69
N LYS A 108 3.00 -15.99 23.71
CA LYS A 108 1.85 -15.28 24.30
C LYS A 108 2.20 -13.88 24.79
N GLU A 109 3.36 -13.72 25.44
CA GLU A 109 3.85 -12.45 25.97
C GLU A 109 4.10 -11.44 24.83
N LYS A 110 4.78 -11.88 23.76
CA LYS A 110 5.04 -11.06 22.57
C LYS A 110 3.74 -10.69 21.86
N THR A 111 2.80 -11.63 21.76
CA THR A 111 1.48 -11.41 21.17
C THR A 111 0.73 -10.33 21.94
N GLN A 112 0.65 -10.45 23.27
CA GLN A 112 -0.04 -9.44 24.08
C GLN A 112 0.60 -8.06 23.93
N ALA A 113 1.92 -7.96 24.02
CA ALA A 113 2.64 -6.69 23.89
C ALA A 113 2.40 -6.03 22.50
N LYS A 114 2.39 -6.84 21.41
CA LYS A 114 2.11 -6.34 20.06
C LYS A 114 0.67 -5.85 19.90
N ILE A 115 -0.29 -6.60 20.43
CA ILE A 115 -1.71 -6.23 20.38
C ILE A 115 -1.92 -4.92 21.14
N THR A 116 -1.43 -4.79 22.38
CA THR A 116 -1.53 -3.56 23.17
C THR A 116 -0.98 -2.38 22.38
N LYS A 117 0.27 -2.47 21.89
CA LYS A 117 0.92 -1.39 21.13
C LYS A 117 0.15 -0.99 19.87
N LEU A 118 -0.39 -1.97 19.13
CA LEU A 118 -1.14 -1.68 17.91
C LEU A 118 -2.54 -1.15 18.22
N SER A 119 -3.18 -1.65 19.29
CA SER A 119 -4.48 -1.15 19.73
C SER A 119 -4.42 0.31 20.12
N GLU A 120 -3.47 0.71 20.93
CA GLU A 120 -3.21 2.11 21.28
C GLU A 120 -2.96 2.96 20.02
N LYS A 121 -2.07 2.48 19.14
CA LYS A 121 -1.69 3.23 17.93
C LYS A 121 -2.84 3.43 16.95
N PHE A 122 -3.73 2.45 16.81
CA PHE A 122 -4.85 2.47 15.87
C PHE A 122 -6.19 2.78 16.54
N GLY A 123 -6.20 3.08 17.85
CA GLY A 123 -7.40 3.36 18.63
C GLY A 123 -8.34 2.17 18.73
N LEU A 124 -7.84 0.92 18.66
CA LEU A 124 -8.67 -0.29 18.63
C LEU A 124 -9.17 -0.74 20.00
N ASP A 125 -8.73 -0.11 21.09
CA ASP A 125 -9.02 -0.54 22.46
C ASP A 125 -10.51 -0.68 22.74
N THR A 126 -11.31 0.25 22.22
CA THR A 126 -12.78 0.28 22.40
C THR A 126 -13.52 -0.81 21.63
N VAL A 127 -12.87 -1.45 20.66
CA VAL A 127 -13.48 -2.45 19.75
C VAL A 127 -12.81 -3.82 19.80
N LEU A 128 -11.76 -4.02 20.62
CA LEU A 128 -10.98 -5.26 20.69
C LEU A 128 -11.83 -6.53 20.82
N GLN A 129 -12.89 -6.48 21.63
CA GLN A 129 -13.77 -7.64 21.89
C GLN A 129 -14.94 -7.75 20.92
N ARG A 130 -15.10 -6.77 20.00
CA ARG A 130 -16.18 -6.81 19.02
C ARG A 130 -15.81 -7.68 17.83
N LYS A 131 -16.80 -8.41 17.29
CA LYS A 131 -16.62 -9.16 16.03
C LYS A 131 -16.29 -8.21 14.90
N ALA A 132 -15.19 -8.51 14.18
CA ALA A 132 -14.67 -7.64 13.13
C ALA A 132 -15.69 -7.38 12.00
N GLY A 133 -16.50 -8.37 11.65
CA GLY A 133 -17.55 -8.22 10.63
C GLY A 133 -18.71 -7.28 11.03
N LYS A 134 -18.83 -6.91 12.31
CA LYS A 134 -19.85 -5.96 12.80
C LYS A 134 -19.35 -4.51 12.91
N LEU A 135 -18.12 -4.27 12.54
CA LEU A 135 -17.51 -2.94 12.55
C LEU A 135 -17.83 -2.19 11.24
N SER A 136 -17.81 -0.85 11.31
CA SER A 136 -17.84 -0.03 10.10
C SER A 136 -16.60 -0.28 9.21
N GLY A 137 -16.68 0.04 7.92
CA GLY A 137 -15.58 -0.13 6.98
C GLY A 137 -14.27 0.53 7.44
N GLY A 138 -14.35 1.72 8.04
CA GLY A 138 -13.18 2.41 8.60
C GLY A 138 -12.49 1.63 9.71
N TRP A 139 -13.26 1.07 10.64
CA TRP A 139 -12.72 0.20 11.68
C TRP A 139 -12.12 -1.08 11.12
N GLN A 140 -12.81 -1.73 10.15
CA GLN A 140 -12.28 -2.93 9.48
C GLN A 140 -10.96 -2.63 8.77
N ARG A 141 -10.84 -1.47 8.14
CA ARG A 141 -9.62 -1.02 7.48
C ARG A 141 -8.48 -0.80 8.47
N ARG A 142 -8.74 -0.14 9.62
CA ARG A 142 -7.74 0.03 10.69
C ARG A 142 -7.25 -1.32 11.22
N VAL A 143 -8.15 -2.28 11.43
CA VAL A 143 -7.79 -3.66 11.84
C VAL A 143 -6.93 -4.33 10.78
N SER A 144 -7.28 -4.26 9.50
CA SER A 144 -6.50 -4.83 8.40
C SER A 144 -5.07 -4.28 8.34
N ILE A 145 -4.90 -2.96 8.51
CA ILE A 145 -3.57 -2.33 8.53
C ILE A 145 -2.81 -2.73 9.80
N ALA A 146 -3.47 -2.78 10.95
CA ALA A 146 -2.83 -3.25 12.20
C ALA A 146 -2.34 -4.70 12.06
N MET A 147 -3.13 -5.59 11.44
CA MET A 147 -2.72 -6.97 11.13
C MET A 147 -1.47 -7.00 10.24
N ALA A 148 -1.41 -6.16 9.19
CA ALA A 148 -0.25 -6.08 8.31
C ALA A 148 1.02 -5.58 9.02
N LEU A 149 0.89 -4.86 10.14
CA LEU A 149 2.01 -4.34 10.94
C LEU A 149 2.46 -5.27 12.07
N ILE A 150 1.78 -6.38 12.31
CA ILE A 150 2.11 -7.34 13.39
C ILE A 150 3.56 -7.83 13.29
N SER A 151 4.03 -8.14 12.08
CA SER A 151 5.40 -8.63 11.83
C SER A 151 6.47 -7.55 11.96
N GLN A 152 6.08 -6.27 12.15
CA GLN A 152 6.98 -5.11 12.10
C GLN A 152 7.72 -5.01 10.75
N PRO A 153 6.99 -4.93 9.64
CA PRO A 153 7.59 -4.95 8.31
C PRO A 153 8.46 -3.71 8.07
N GLN A 154 9.45 -3.85 7.17
CA GLN A 154 10.24 -2.73 6.67
C GLN A 154 9.48 -1.97 5.56
N ILE A 155 8.59 -2.67 4.86
CA ILE A 155 7.81 -2.14 3.74
C ILE A 155 6.34 -2.53 3.93
N LEU A 156 5.45 -1.55 3.83
CA LEU A 156 4.00 -1.73 3.95
C LEU A 156 3.32 -1.39 2.62
N PHE A 157 2.56 -2.34 2.09
CA PHE A 157 1.71 -2.14 0.94
C PHE A 157 0.26 -1.89 1.38
N LEU A 158 -0.33 -0.79 0.90
CA LEU A 158 -1.72 -0.41 1.16
C LEU A 158 -2.45 -0.28 -0.18
N ASP A 159 -3.34 -1.22 -0.48
CA ASP A 159 -4.09 -1.21 -1.74
C ASP A 159 -5.46 -0.55 -1.52
N GLU A 160 -5.65 0.67 -2.06
CA GLU A 160 -6.87 1.48 -1.96
C GLU A 160 -7.38 1.60 -0.50
N PRO A 161 -6.57 2.07 0.48
CA PRO A 161 -6.88 1.94 1.91
C PRO A 161 -8.12 2.72 2.34
N THR A 162 -8.52 3.76 1.63
CA THR A 162 -9.67 4.60 2.00
C THR A 162 -10.90 4.40 1.11
N LEU A 163 -10.85 3.40 0.23
CA LEU A 163 -11.97 3.10 -0.66
C LEU A 163 -13.25 2.80 0.14
N GLY A 164 -14.33 3.52 -0.19
CA GLY A 164 -15.64 3.34 0.42
C GLY A 164 -15.78 3.90 1.84
N LEU A 165 -14.79 4.65 2.34
CA LEU A 165 -14.89 5.35 3.62
C LEU A 165 -15.55 6.72 3.47
N ASP A 166 -16.31 7.12 4.48
CA ASP A 166 -16.77 8.50 4.61
C ASP A 166 -15.60 9.47 4.88
N VAL A 167 -15.87 10.77 4.80
CA VAL A 167 -14.84 11.83 4.91
C VAL A 167 -14.11 11.78 6.25
N ILE A 168 -14.82 11.55 7.36
CA ILE A 168 -14.24 11.56 8.71
C ILE A 168 -13.35 10.32 8.87
N ALA A 169 -13.86 9.13 8.56
CA ALA A 169 -13.10 7.89 8.66
C ALA A 169 -11.85 7.90 7.76
N ARG A 170 -11.92 8.56 6.58
CA ARG A 170 -10.79 8.77 5.68
C ARG A 170 -9.72 9.63 6.33
N HIS A 171 -10.10 10.80 6.86
CA HIS A 171 -9.18 11.71 7.54
C HIS A 171 -8.46 11.04 8.72
N ASP A 172 -9.21 10.35 9.56
CA ASP A 172 -8.66 9.62 10.70
C ASP A 172 -7.66 8.54 10.27
N LEU A 173 -7.95 7.86 9.16
CA LEU A 173 -7.04 6.86 8.61
C LEU A 173 -5.77 7.49 8.03
N TRP A 174 -5.89 8.65 7.37
CA TRP A 174 -4.74 9.42 6.88
C TRP A 174 -3.79 9.80 8.03
N GLU A 175 -4.31 10.31 9.15
CA GLU A 175 -3.49 10.63 10.33
C GLU A 175 -2.75 9.37 10.83
N THR A 176 -3.45 8.24 10.85
CA THR A 176 -2.85 6.96 11.24
C THR A 176 -1.71 6.57 10.30
N ILE A 177 -1.91 6.66 8.98
CA ILE A 177 -0.89 6.36 7.96
C ILE A 177 0.29 7.35 8.06
N ARG A 178 0.02 8.66 8.23
CA ARG A 178 1.07 9.68 8.44
C ARG A 178 1.95 9.36 9.64
N SER A 179 1.40 8.82 10.72
CA SER A 179 2.16 8.43 11.91
C SER A 179 3.21 7.34 11.66
N LEU A 180 3.10 6.63 10.54
CA LEU A 180 4.03 5.59 10.09
C LEU A 180 5.15 6.14 9.21
N LYS A 181 4.94 7.30 8.57
CA LYS A 181 5.88 7.94 7.63
C LYS A 181 7.26 8.13 8.25
N GLY A 182 8.31 7.89 7.48
CA GLY A 182 9.69 7.96 7.95
C GLY A 182 10.15 6.78 8.81
N LYS A 183 9.23 5.97 9.38
CA LYS A 183 9.55 4.81 10.22
C LYS A 183 9.61 3.51 9.41
N ILE A 184 8.78 3.40 8.39
CA ILE A 184 8.73 2.30 7.44
C ILE A 184 8.51 2.86 6.03
N THR A 185 8.89 2.12 5.01
CA THR A 185 8.55 2.48 3.62
C THR A 185 7.09 2.11 3.35
N ILE A 186 6.30 3.00 2.76
CA ILE A 186 4.89 2.76 2.48
C ILE A 186 4.63 2.92 0.99
N ILE A 187 4.00 1.95 0.39
CA ILE A 187 3.48 2.02 -0.97
C ILE A 187 1.97 1.97 -0.90
N LEU A 188 1.35 3.05 -1.34
CA LEU A 188 -0.09 3.25 -1.35
C LEU A 188 -0.60 3.24 -2.79
N THR A 189 -1.66 2.50 -3.09
CA THR A 189 -2.40 2.72 -4.34
C THR A 189 -3.67 3.50 -4.08
N THR A 190 -4.00 4.39 -4.98
CA THR A 190 -5.25 5.15 -4.90
C THR A 190 -5.70 5.65 -6.26
N HIS A 191 -6.97 5.97 -6.38
CA HIS A 191 -7.52 6.75 -7.48
C HIS A 191 -7.99 8.15 -7.00
N TYR A 192 -7.85 8.43 -5.69
CA TYR A 192 -8.16 9.74 -5.10
C TYR A 192 -6.92 10.64 -5.12
N MET A 193 -6.98 11.73 -5.88
CA MET A 193 -5.89 12.70 -5.99
C MET A 193 -5.60 13.37 -4.65
N GLU A 194 -6.66 13.71 -3.89
CA GLU A 194 -6.54 14.29 -2.55
C GLU A 194 -5.74 13.40 -1.59
N GLU A 195 -5.94 12.08 -1.64
CA GLU A 195 -5.20 11.14 -0.81
C GLU A 195 -3.71 11.12 -1.18
N ALA A 196 -3.41 11.04 -2.49
CA ALA A 196 -2.04 11.05 -2.97
C ALA A 196 -1.32 12.34 -2.57
N GLN A 197 -1.96 13.52 -2.74
CA GLN A 197 -1.41 14.81 -2.33
C GLN A 197 -1.20 14.92 -0.81
N ALA A 198 -2.19 14.46 -0.03
CA ALA A 198 -2.17 14.63 1.42
C ALA A 198 -1.10 13.77 2.11
N LEU A 199 -0.78 12.60 1.56
CA LEU A 199 0.04 11.60 2.25
C LEU A 199 1.46 11.47 1.69
N SER A 200 1.64 11.60 0.38
CA SER A 200 2.84 11.10 -0.31
C SER A 200 4.00 12.06 -0.31
N ASP A 201 5.21 11.52 -0.28
CA ASP A 201 6.44 12.25 -0.60
C ASP A 201 6.59 12.40 -2.11
N ARG A 202 6.33 11.32 -2.85
CA ARG A 202 6.26 11.32 -4.31
C ARG A 202 5.07 10.48 -4.79
N ILE A 203 4.61 10.83 -5.99
CA ILE A 203 3.47 10.19 -6.65
C ILE A 203 3.96 9.65 -7.99
N GLY A 204 3.62 8.40 -8.28
CA GLY A 204 3.74 7.80 -9.60
C GLY A 204 2.37 7.74 -10.27
N ILE A 205 2.22 8.37 -11.41
CA ILE A 205 0.97 8.38 -12.18
C ILE A 205 0.99 7.21 -13.17
N MET A 206 -0.01 6.33 -13.06
CA MET A 206 -0.16 5.14 -13.89
C MET A 206 -1.39 5.22 -14.80
N LYS A 207 -1.24 4.74 -16.04
CA LYS A 207 -2.32 4.53 -17.01
C LYS A 207 -2.02 3.33 -17.89
N ASN A 208 -3.01 2.46 -18.11
CA ASN A 208 -2.90 1.32 -19.02
C ASN A 208 -1.64 0.46 -18.81
N GLY A 209 -1.30 0.19 -17.56
CA GLY A 209 -0.14 -0.60 -17.17
C GLY A 209 1.21 0.12 -17.21
N LYS A 210 1.26 1.36 -17.63
CA LYS A 210 2.48 2.17 -17.75
C LYS A 210 2.57 3.22 -16.66
N LEU A 211 3.80 3.45 -16.20
CA LEU A 211 4.14 4.59 -15.35
C LEU A 211 4.44 5.79 -16.26
N LEU A 212 3.62 6.83 -16.17
CA LEU A 212 3.72 8.00 -17.05
C LEU A 212 4.65 9.07 -16.46
N ALA A 213 4.55 9.30 -15.15
CA ALA A 213 5.35 10.31 -14.47
C ALA A 213 5.60 9.92 -13.01
N VAL A 214 6.69 10.39 -12.44
CA VAL A 214 7.03 10.29 -11.02
C VAL A 214 7.61 11.61 -10.54
N GLY A 215 7.14 12.09 -9.40
CA GLY A 215 7.66 13.31 -8.77
C GLY A 215 6.90 13.67 -7.49
N THR A 216 7.33 14.72 -6.83
CA THR A 216 6.51 15.43 -5.83
C THR A 216 5.34 16.12 -6.54
N VAL A 217 4.35 16.58 -5.79
CA VAL A 217 3.24 17.36 -6.36
C VAL A 217 3.76 18.57 -7.13
N ASP A 218 4.73 19.29 -6.56
CA ASP A 218 5.30 20.49 -7.17
C ASP A 218 6.06 20.18 -8.47
N GLU A 219 6.90 19.13 -8.47
CA GLU A 219 7.62 18.66 -9.66
C GLU A 219 6.66 18.26 -10.79
N LEU A 220 5.55 17.57 -10.45
CA LEU A 220 4.55 17.14 -11.43
C LEU A 220 3.77 18.33 -11.97
N ASN A 221 3.40 19.29 -11.11
CA ASN A 221 2.73 20.52 -11.50
C ASN A 221 3.61 21.38 -12.42
N GLU A 222 4.89 21.54 -12.10
CA GLU A 222 5.84 22.26 -12.93
C GLU A 222 5.98 21.65 -14.33
N LYS A 223 6.15 20.33 -14.40
CA LYS A 223 6.21 19.59 -15.66
C LYS A 223 4.97 19.76 -16.55
N ALA A 224 3.78 19.78 -15.92
CA ALA A 224 2.52 19.97 -16.62
C ALA A 224 2.18 21.44 -16.90
N GLY A 225 2.97 22.40 -16.40
CA GLY A 225 2.73 23.83 -16.57
C GLY A 225 1.47 24.34 -15.84
N THR A 226 1.07 23.71 -14.75
CA THR A 226 -0.14 24.05 -13.98
C THR A 226 0.19 24.15 -12.47
N LYS A 227 -0.70 24.81 -11.71
CA LYS A 227 -0.63 24.89 -10.25
C LYS A 227 -1.65 23.99 -9.56
N ASP A 228 -2.58 23.43 -10.32
CA ASP A 228 -3.63 22.55 -9.84
C ASP A 228 -3.28 21.08 -10.16
N PHE A 229 -3.23 20.24 -9.14
CA PHE A 229 -2.83 18.84 -9.30
C PHE A 229 -3.87 18.01 -10.07
N GLU A 230 -5.15 18.39 -10.02
CA GLU A 230 -6.19 17.73 -10.83
C GLU A 230 -5.95 18.00 -12.31
N ALA A 231 -5.69 19.26 -12.69
CA ALA A 231 -5.33 19.63 -14.05
C ALA A 231 -4.02 18.94 -14.49
N THR A 232 -3.02 18.85 -13.59
CA THR A 232 -1.77 18.11 -13.80
C THR A 232 -2.03 16.65 -14.13
N PHE A 233 -2.82 15.96 -13.31
CA PHE A 233 -3.15 14.55 -13.51
C PHE A 233 -3.87 14.34 -14.86
N VAL A 234 -4.84 15.19 -15.19
CA VAL A 234 -5.60 15.11 -16.45
C VAL A 234 -4.66 15.31 -17.65
N SER A 235 -3.77 16.31 -17.61
CA SER A 235 -2.79 16.56 -18.69
C SER A 235 -1.88 15.35 -18.89
N ILE A 236 -1.21 14.87 -17.83
CA ILE A 236 -0.31 13.71 -17.92
C ILE A 236 -1.04 12.47 -18.45
N VAL A 237 -2.27 12.22 -17.98
CA VAL A 237 -3.06 11.05 -18.39
C VAL A 237 -3.59 11.16 -19.81
N LYS A 238 -3.97 12.36 -20.30
CA LYS A 238 -4.51 12.57 -21.66
C LYS A 238 -3.41 12.67 -22.71
N GLU A 239 -2.40 13.47 -22.44
CA GLU A 239 -1.41 13.90 -23.45
C GLU A 239 -0.17 13.00 -23.44
N GLY A 240 0.03 12.22 -22.39
CA GLY A 240 1.23 11.38 -22.25
C GLY A 240 2.50 12.21 -22.13
N VAL A 241 2.35 13.48 -21.74
CA VAL A 241 3.44 14.43 -21.64
C VAL A 241 4.25 14.11 -20.37
N VAL A 242 5.40 13.52 -20.54
CA VAL A 242 6.68 13.95 -19.92
C VAL A 242 7.83 13.32 -20.69
#